data_b73dc00869dd4264c3ee081ea7f33281
#
_entry.id   b73dc00869dd4264c3ee081ea7f33281
#
_cell.length_a   1.000
_cell.length_b   1.000
_cell.length_c   1.000
_cell.angle_alpha   90.00
_cell.angle_beta   90.00
_cell.angle_gamma   90.00
#
_symmetry.space_group_name_H-M   'P 1'
#
loop_
_entity.id
_entity.type
_entity.pdbx_description
1 polymer ?
#
loop_
_entity_poly.entity_id
_entity_poly.type
_entity_poly.pdbx_seq_one_letter_code
_entity_poly.pdbx_strand_id
1 'polypeptide(L)'
;MKISPIIPALALLVLLPFNVSAQATQNGGQNGTLGSADVDRIVQAFIAKEIQFRRALNQYSFKRDVLVQKVGMGGQVTGEYHRVSNFTFDDQGNRYEKITFFPMSTMPEITQADIDQMGGINPFALEPNKINEYTFRYVGKEKIDELNLYVFEVTPKVIPNPKKTQEKLFSGRIWVDDQDLQIVKTKGKGVPETKDNKFPTVETYREHIDGRYWFPTFSYADEELIFENGGSIHVRMKVRYSDFTFTEATLKVVTEIGETEETPAKGVAKPLEVGALNSKAISLPKPVYPEEARRIRSSGRVTVRVVVDETGKVISAQAIDGPPPLREAAEAAARLAKFEPTIKDGITVKITGTLTYDF
;
A
#
# COMPACT_ATOMS: atom_id res chain seq x y z
N MET A 1 90.22 -32.88 -28.66
CA MET A 1 88.97 -32.09 -28.56
C MET A 1 87.98 -32.84 -27.62
N LYS A 2 87.90 -32.44 -26.38
CA LYS A 2 87.03 -33.11 -25.35
C LYS A 2 85.75 -32.32 -25.21
N ILE A 3 84.66 -32.96 -25.51
CA ILE A 3 83.31 -32.38 -25.26
C ILE A 3 82.76 -33.06 -24.01
N SER A 4 82.57 -32.29 -22.98
CA SER A 4 81.89 -32.71 -21.76
C SER A 4 80.38 -32.56 -21.87
N PRO A 5 79.58 -33.52 -21.42
CA PRO A 5 78.16 -33.39 -21.39
C PRO A 5 77.64 -32.59 -20.19
N ILE A 6 76.79 -31.64 -20.41
CA ILE A 6 76.10 -30.87 -19.42
C ILE A 6 74.87 -31.70 -18.98
N ILE A 7 74.80 -32.02 -17.71
CA ILE A 7 73.63 -32.64 -17.06
C ILE A 7 72.69 -31.55 -16.59
N PRO A 8 71.40 -31.48 -17.04
CA PRO A 8 70.47 -30.55 -16.42
C PRO A 8 69.97 -31.04 -15.07
N ALA A 9 70.09 -30.20 -14.07
CA ALA A 9 69.58 -30.42 -12.75
C ALA A 9 68.02 -30.37 -12.79
N LEU A 10 67.41 -31.48 -12.40
CA LEU A 10 65.98 -31.63 -12.24
C LEU A 10 65.57 -30.95 -10.92
N ALA A 11 64.98 -29.74 -10.99
CA ALA A 11 64.40 -29.09 -9.81
C ALA A 11 63.10 -29.78 -9.44
N LEU A 12 63.13 -30.48 -8.30
CA LEU A 12 61.98 -31.12 -7.71
C LEU A 12 61.09 -30.01 -7.05
N LEU A 13 60.02 -29.64 -7.75
CA LEU A 13 59.03 -28.68 -7.24
C LEU A 13 58.14 -29.42 -6.21
N VAL A 14 58.41 -29.23 -4.94
CA VAL A 14 57.52 -29.71 -3.84
C VAL A 14 56.28 -28.85 -3.81
N LEU A 15 55.19 -29.38 -4.36
CA LEU A 15 53.83 -28.80 -4.23
C LEU A 15 53.35 -29.07 -2.80
N LEU A 16 53.46 -28.06 -1.93
CA LEU A 16 52.74 -28.03 -0.67
C LEU A 16 51.27 -27.74 -0.95
N PRO A 17 50.32 -28.49 -0.40
CA PRO A 17 48.92 -28.17 -0.52
C PRO A 17 48.61 -26.90 0.29
N PHE A 18 48.37 -25.80 -0.36
CA PHE A 18 47.72 -24.64 0.25
C PHE A 18 46.30 -25.03 0.61
N ASN A 19 46.07 -25.37 1.88
CA ASN A 19 44.72 -25.37 2.45
C ASN A 19 44.25 -23.93 2.54
N VAL A 20 43.56 -23.45 1.48
CA VAL A 20 42.73 -22.26 1.57
C VAL A 20 41.51 -22.64 2.37
N SER A 21 41.60 -22.49 3.67
CA SER A 21 40.42 -22.39 4.51
C SER A 21 39.69 -21.12 4.07
N ALA A 22 38.66 -21.26 3.20
CA ALA A 22 37.70 -20.25 2.99
C ALA A 22 36.99 -20.03 4.34
N GLN A 23 37.49 -19.10 5.13
CA GLN A 23 36.72 -18.48 6.19
C GLN A 23 35.62 -17.74 5.46
N ALA A 24 34.47 -18.39 5.32
CA ALA A 24 33.21 -17.69 5.11
C ALA A 24 33.11 -16.70 6.28
N THR A 25 33.36 -15.45 5.99
CA THR A 25 33.00 -14.34 6.87
C THR A 25 31.47 -14.41 6.95
N GLN A 26 30.97 -15.15 7.92
CA GLN A 26 29.63 -14.95 8.41
C GLN A 26 29.61 -13.53 8.95
N ASN A 27 29.19 -12.58 8.13
CA ASN A 27 28.58 -11.37 8.61
C ASN A 27 27.30 -11.79 9.36
N GLY A 28 27.49 -12.33 10.53
CA GLY A 28 26.50 -12.45 11.56
C GLY A 28 26.08 -11.03 11.92
N GLY A 29 25.05 -10.52 11.23
CA GLY A 29 24.28 -9.41 11.76
C GLY A 29 24.01 -9.76 13.20
N GLN A 30 24.34 -8.87 14.11
CA GLN A 30 24.01 -8.99 15.52
C GLN A 30 22.49 -9.12 15.61
N ASN A 31 22.00 -10.34 15.62
CA ASN A 31 20.66 -10.67 16.07
C ASN A 31 20.64 -10.41 17.57
N GLY A 32 20.53 -9.13 17.93
CA GLY A 32 20.22 -8.74 19.29
C GLY A 32 18.89 -9.39 19.64
N THR A 33 18.94 -10.40 20.48
CA THR A 33 17.75 -11.09 21.00
C THR A 33 17.01 -10.02 21.81
N LEU A 34 15.88 -9.51 21.29
CA LEU A 34 15.02 -8.61 22.05
C LEU A 34 14.50 -9.37 23.28
N GLY A 35 14.50 -8.71 24.42
CA GLY A 35 13.85 -9.23 25.62
C GLY A 35 12.36 -9.38 25.40
N SER A 36 11.72 -10.33 26.09
CA SER A 36 10.26 -10.54 26.00
C SER A 36 9.47 -9.25 26.21
N ALA A 37 9.84 -8.41 27.19
CA ALA A 37 9.20 -7.14 27.46
C ALA A 37 9.31 -6.13 26.30
N ASP A 38 10.44 -6.12 25.56
CA ASP A 38 10.59 -5.27 24.39
C ASP A 38 9.76 -5.77 23.22
N VAL A 39 9.68 -7.09 23.02
CA VAL A 39 8.82 -7.71 22.02
C VAL A 39 7.37 -7.33 22.27
N ASP A 40 6.89 -7.50 23.51
CA ASP A 40 5.51 -7.15 23.88
C ASP A 40 5.23 -5.65 23.66
N ARG A 41 6.15 -4.76 24.03
CA ARG A 41 6.04 -3.33 23.79
C ARG A 41 5.92 -2.99 22.30
N ILE A 42 6.75 -3.59 21.45
CA ILE A 42 6.71 -3.38 19.99
C ILE A 42 5.39 -3.90 19.43
N VAL A 43 4.95 -5.09 19.85
CA VAL A 43 3.68 -5.67 19.42
C VAL A 43 2.52 -4.75 19.76
N GLN A 44 2.43 -4.28 21.00
CA GLN A 44 1.37 -3.35 21.40
C GLN A 44 1.41 -2.03 20.61
N ALA A 45 2.60 -1.52 20.33
CA ALA A 45 2.78 -0.27 19.58
C ALA A 45 2.31 -0.41 18.13
N PHE A 46 2.73 -1.44 17.39
CA PHE A 46 2.29 -1.59 16.00
C PHE A 46 0.80 -1.93 15.91
N ILE A 47 0.24 -2.65 16.88
CA ILE A 47 -1.20 -2.89 16.98
C ILE A 47 -1.95 -1.56 17.07
N ALA A 48 -1.53 -0.66 17.97
CA ALA A 48 -2.14 0.65 18.11
C ALA A 48 -2.04 1.46 16.79
N LYS A 49 -0.92 1.35 16.06
CA LYS A 49 -0.74 1.97 14.74
C LYS A 49 -1.65 1.38 13.68
N GLU A 50 -1.84 0.05 13.65
CA GLU A 50 -2.77 -0.59 12.72
C GLU A 50 -4.23 -0.15 12.98
N ILE A 51 -4.62 0.03 14.23
CA ILE A 51 -5.93 0.59 14.58
C ILE A 51 -6.09 2.02 14.02
N GLN A 52 -5.07 2.86 14.19
CA GLN A 52 -5.05 4.22 13.65
C GLN A 52 -5.09 4.20 12.12
N PHE A 53 -4.27 3.36 11.48
CA PHE A 53 -4.25 3.17 10.04
C PHE A 53 -5.63 2.79 9.48
N ARG A 54 -6.30 1.82 10.10
CA ARG A 54 -7.65 1.38 9.71
C ARG A 54 -8.67 2.52 9.76
N ARG A 55 -8.64 3.31 10.82
CA ARG A 55 -9.51 4.50 10.95
C ARG A 55 -9.19 5.52 9.87
N ALA A 56 -7.90 5.78 9.64
CA ALA A 56 -7.47 6.70 8.59
C ALA A 56 -7.88 6.22 7.20
N LEU A 57 -7.69 4.94 6.88
CA LEU A 57 -8.07 4.35 5.60
C LEU A 57 -9.55 4.59 5.25
N ASN A 58 -10.43 4.60 6.25
CA ASN A 58 -11.84 4.87 6.05
C ASN A 58 -12.14 6.34 5.67
N GLN A 59 -11.14 7.22 5.74
CA GLN A 59 -11.23 8.64 5.35
C GLN A 59 -10.57 8.92 4.00
N TYR A 60 -10.01 7.89 3.34
CA TYR A 60 -9.37 8.05 2.04
C TYR A 60 -10.19 7.44 0.93
N SER A 61 -10.32 8.18 -0.17
CA SER A 61 -10.65 7.61 -1.47
C SER A 61 -9.36 7.14 -2.14
N PHE A 62 -9.45 6.12 -2.97
CA PHE A 62 -8.31 5.57 -3.71
C PHE A 62 -8.79 4.73 -4.90
N LYS A 63 -7.90 4.50 -5.82
CA LYS A 63 -8.08 3.59 -6.95
C LYS A 63 -7.46 2.24 -6.63
N ARG A 64 -8.16 1.16 -6.99
CA ARG A 64 -7.65 -0.20 -6.92
C ARG A 64 -7.69 -0.84 -8.31
N ASP A 65 -6.57 -1.37 -8.74
CA ASP A 65 -6.39 -2.10 -10.00
C ASP A 65 -5.99 -3.55 -9.66
N VAL A 66 -6.87 -4.49 -9.92
CA VAL A 66 -6.71 -5.92 -9.62
C VAL A 66 -6.58 -6.70 -10.91
N LEU A 67 -5.44 -7.34 -11.09
CA LEU A 67 -5.16 -8.25 -12.19
C LEU A 67 -4.81 -9.62 -11.63
N VAL A 68 -5.62 -10.64 -11.97
CA VAL A 68 -5.35 -12.04 -11.66
C VAL A 68 -5.26 -12.83 -12.96
N GLN A 69 -4.20 -13.60 -13.10
CA GLN A 69 -3.91 -14.36 -14.31
C GLN A 69 -3.70 -15.83 -13.98
N LYS A 70 -4.27 -16.70 -14.81
CA LYS A 70 -3.93 -18.11 -14.85
C LYS A 70 -2.80 -18.31 -15.85
N VAL A 71 -1.71 -18.87 -15.37
CA VAL A 71 -0.49 -19.09 -16.17
C VAL A 71 -0.41 -20.56 -16.57
N GLY A 72 -0.26 -20.81 -17.86
CA GLY A 72 -0.08 -22.17 -18.38
C GLY A 72 1.37 -22.65 -18.24
N MET A 73 1.60 -23.95 -18.53
CA MET A 73 2.92 -24.60 -18.38
C MET A 73 4.05 -23.94 -19.20
N GLY A 74 3.72 -23.23 -20.26
CA GLY A 74 4.70 -22.46 -21.05
C GLY A 74 4.86 -21.01 -20.63
N GLY A 75 4.29 -20.61 -19.50
CA GLY A 75 4.33 -19.21 -19.01
C GLY A 75 3.32 -18.28 -19.66
N GLN A 76 2.52 -18.77 -20.62
CA GLN A 76 1.48 -17.98 -21.30
C GLN A 76 0.28 -17.77 -20.38
N VAL A 77 -0.37 -16.61 -20.52
CA VAL A 77 -1.65 -16.33 -19.83
C VAL A 77 -2.78 -17.11 -20.52
N THR A 78 -3.47 -17.95 -19.77
CA THR A 78 -4.58 -18.79 -20.24
C THR A 78 -5.94 -18.36 -19.72
N GLY A 79 -5.95 -17.45 -18.75
CA GLY A 79 -7.15 -16.83 -18.21
C GLY A 79 -6.79 -15.55 -17.47
N GLU A 80 -7.74 -14.61 -17.44
CA GLU A 80 -7.53 -13.31 -16.83
C GLU A 80 -8.82 -12.78 -16.18
N TYR A 81 -8.64 -12.21 -14.99
CA TYR A 81 -9.61 -11.38 -14.29
C TYR A 81 -8.96 -10.01 -14.08
N HIS A 82 -9.57 -8.96 -14.62
CA HIS A 82 -9.08 -7.60 -14.47
C HIS A 82 -10.21 -6.69 -14.01
N ARG A 83 -10.00 -5.95 -12.92
CA ARG A 83 -10.98 -5.02 -12.38
C ARG A 83 -10.30 -3.77 -11.86
N VAL A 84 -10.76 -2.63 -12.34
CA VAL A 84 -10.34 -1.32 -11.84
C VAL A 84 -11.51 -0.63 -11.17
N SER A 85 -11.31 -0.16 -9.96
CA SER A 85 -12.34 0.46 -9.15
C SER A 85 -11.81 1.67 -8.42
N ASN A 86 -12.68 2.68 -8.23
CA ASN A 86 -12.45 3.80 -7.34
C ASN A 86 -13.27 3.58 -6.06
N PHE A 87 -12.62 3.56 -4.92
CA PHE A 87 -13.27 3.63 -3.61
C PHE A 87 -13.43 5.09 -3.23
N THR A 88 -14.66 5.54 -3.10
CA THR A 88 -15.01 6.95 -2.88
C THR A 88 -16.20 7.05 -1.93
N PHE A 89 -16.68 8.26 -1.68
CA PHE A 89 -17.78 8.52 -0.76
C PHE A 89 -18.94 9.18 -1.51
N ASP A 90 -20.16 8.85 -1.10
CA ASP A 90 -21.37 9.54 -1.54
C ASP A 90 -21.56 10.88 -0.79
N ASP A 91 -22.59 11.62 -1.15
CA ASP A 91 -22.94 12.91 -0.54
C ASP A 91 -23.31 12.79 0.96
N GLN A 92 -23.59 11.57 1.42
CA GLN A 92 -23.91 11.26 2.81
C GLN A 92 -22.66 10.81 3.61
N GLY A 93 -21.50 10.69 2.94
CA GLY A 93 -20.25 10.23 3.52
C GLY A 93 -20.12 8.71 3.61
N ASN A 94 -21.02 7.94 2.97
CA ASN A 94 -20.90 6.49 2.92
C ASN A 94 -19.89 6.09 1.85
N ARG A 95 -18.99 5.19 2.19
CA ARG A 95 -18.00 4.67 1.26
C ARG A 95 -18.61 3.63 0.34
N TYR A 96 -18.34 3.75 -0.96
CA TYR A 96 -18.75 2.78 -1.95
C TYR A 96 -17.65 2.53 -2.99
N GLU A 97 -17.75 1.41 -3.70
CA GLU A 97 -16.87 1.06 -4.80
C GLU A 97 -17.53 1.41 -6.13
N LYS A 98 -16.88 2.25 -6.93
CA LYS A 98 -17.27 2.55 -8.30
C LYS A 98 -16.36 1.80 -9.26
N ILE A 99 -16.89 0.78 -9.93
CA ILE A 99 -16.15 0.02 -10.94
C ILE A 99 -16.02 0.91 -12.19
N THR A 100 -14.79 1.09 -12.66
CA THR A 100 -14.47 1.91 -13.85
C THR A 100 -14.04 1.06 -15.04
N PHE A 101 -13.53 -0.14 -14.79
CA PHE A 101 -13.14 -1.09 -15.81
C PHE A 101 -13.33 -2.52 -15.31
N PHE A 102 -14.07 -3.32 -16.03
CA PHE A 102 -14.28 -4.73 -15.72
C PHE A 102 -14.70 -5.47 -16.98
N PRO A 103 -13.75 -5.91 -17.84
CA PRO A 103 -14.05 -6.74 -18.99
C PRO A 103 -14.57 -8.12 -18.55
N MET A 104 -15.17 -8.86 -19.48
CA MET A 104 -15.58 -10.21 -19.21
C MET A 104 -14.38 -11.06 -18.78
N SER A 105 -14.47 -11.64 -17.59
CA SER A 105 -13.42 -12.53 -17.08
C SER A 105 -13.41 -13.83 -17.88
N THR A 106 -12.18 -14.29 -18.19
CA THR A 106 -11.94 -15.62 -18.74
C THR A 106 -11.58 -16.64 -17.66
N MET A 107 -11.78 -16.27 -16.40
CA MET A 107 -11.60 -17.09 -15.20
C MET A 107 -12.92 -17.10 -14.40
N PRO A 108 -13.95 -17.85 -14.86
CA PRO A 108 -15.26 -17.86 -14.21
C PRO A 108 -15.21 -18.47 -12.79
N GLU A 109 -14.17 -19.25 -12.50
CA GLU A 109 -13.91 -19.85 -11.19
C GLU A 109 -13.44 -18.84 -10.12
N ILE A 110 -13.02 -17.63 -10.51
CA ILE A 110 -12.62 -16.57 -9.56
C ILE A 110 -13.76 -15.59 -9.36
N THR A 111 -14.25 -15.53 -8.14
CA THR A 111 -15.31 -14.61 -7.75
C THR A 111 -14.75 -13.32 -7.15
N GLN A 112 -15.61 -12.28 -7.01
CA GLN A 112 -15.24 -11.06 -6.29
C GLN A 112 -14.85 -11.36 -4.84
N ALA A 113 -15.53 -12.31 -4.20
CA ALA A 113 -15.21 -12.72 -2.83
C ALA A 113 -13.81 -13.33 -2.72
N ASP A 114 -13.38 -14.11 -3.73
CA ASP A 114 -12.01 -14.65 -3.78
C ASP A 114 -10.98 -13.54 -3.92
N ILE A 115 -11.25 -12.53 -4.76
CA ILE A 115 -10.38 -11.36 -4.93
C ILE A 115 -10.29 -10.56 -3.64
N ASP A 116 -11.40 -10.33 -2.95
CA ASP A 116 -11.42 -9.61 -1.69
C ASP A 116 -10.69 -10.37 -0.57
N GLN A 117 -10.71 -11.69 -0.62
CA GLN A 117 -9.95 -12.54 0.30
C GLN A 117 -8.45 -12.61 -0.04
N MET A 118 -8.07 -12.55 -1.32
CA MET A 118 -6.69 -12.65 -1.77
C MET A 118 -5.93 -11.34 -1.71
N GLY A 119 -6.55 -10.24 -2.08
CA GLY A 119 -5.86 -8.98 -2.35
C GLY A 119 -6.61 -7.73 -1.95
N GLY A 120 -7.71 -7.84 -1.23
CA GLY A 120 -8.38 -6.67 -0.66
C GLY A 120 -7.45 -5.93 0.30
N ILE A 121 -7.73 -4.66 0.57
CA ILE A 121 -6.99 -3.87 1.57
C ILE A 121 -7.04 -4.55 2.95
N ASN A 122 -8.04 -5.39 3.19
CA ASN A 122 -8.34 -5.98 4.47
C ASN A 122 -7.57 -7.25 4.86
N PRO A 123 -7.11 -8.15 3.96
CA PRO A 123 -6.61 -9.44 4.41
C PRO A 123 -5.37 -9.34 5.30
N PHE A 124 -4.67 -8.22 5.25
CA PHE A 124 -3.41 -8.06 5.96
C PHE A 124 -3.36 -6.84 6.89
N ALA A 125 -4.46 -6.13 7.02
CA ALA A 125 -4.65 -5.22 8.14
C ALA A 125 -5.20 -6.04 9.30
N LEU A 126 -4.42 -6.16 10.37
CA LEU A 126 -4.85 -6.86 11.58
C LEU A 126 -6.09 -6.17 12.15
N GLU A 127 -7.21 -6.84 12.14
CA GLU A 127 -8.46 -6.26 12.66
C GLU A 127 -8.36 -6.05 14.17
N PRO A 128 -8.66 -4.85 14.66
CA PRO A 128 -8.49 -4.53 16.07
C PRO A 128 -9.23 -5.47 17.02
N ASN A 129 -10.43 -5.90 16.63
CA ASN A 129 -11.25 -6.83 17.40
C ASN A 129 -10.74 -8.28 17.36
N LYS A 130 -9.88 -8.62 16.39
CA LYS A 130 -9.33 -9.96 16.19
C LYS A 130 -7.87 -10.08 16.58
N ILE A 131 -7.23 -9.01 17.02
CA ILE A 131 -5.82 -9.00 17.32
C ILE A 131 -5.43 -10.02 18.39
N ASN A 132 -6.33 -10.23 19.35
CA ASN A 132 -6.16 -11.22 20.43
C ASN A 132 -6.24 -12.67 19.93
N GLU A 133 -6.69 -12.89 18.70
CA GLU A 133 -6.75 -14.22 18.07
C GLU A 133 -5.41 -14.66 17.49
N TYR A 134 -4.40 -13.76 17.45
CA TYR A 134 -3.10 -14.02 16.89
C TYR A 134 -2.00 -14.20 17.94
N THR A 135 -1.00 -14.99 17.57
CA THR A 135 0.30 -15.05 18.22
C THR A 135 1.33 -14.34 17.34
N PHE A 136 2.13 -13.48 17.96
CA PHE A 136 3.23 -12.76 17.32
C PHE A 136 4.55 -13.30 17.84
N ARG A 137 5.36 -13.87 16.97
CA ARG A 137 6.68 -14.38 17.31
C ARG A 137 7.75 -13.54 16.62
N TYR A 138 8.59 -12.87 17.39
CA TYR A 138 9.73 -12.13 16.85
C TYR A 138 10.71 -13.09 16.18
N VAL A 139 11.12 -12.78 14.94
CA VAL A 139 12.02 -13.59 14.12
C VAL A 139 13.42 -12.97 14.07
N GLY A 140 13.51 -11.65 14.08
CA GLY A 140 14.76 -10.92 13.96
C GLY A 140 14.59 -9.55 13.33
N LYS A 141 15.69 -8.94 12.95
CA LYS A 141 15.73 -7.69 12.17
C LYS A 141 16.11 -7.99 10.73
N GLU A 142 15.54 -7.22 9.82
CA GLU A 142 15.87 -7.22 8.39
C GLU A 142 16.00 -5.77 7.91
N LYS A 143 16.93 -5.53 7.01
CA LYS A 143 17.08 -4.23 6.34
C LYS A 143 16.55 -4.36 4.92
N ILE A 144 15.56 -3.53 4.57
CA ILE A 144 15.01 -3.41 3.21
C ILE A 144 15.21 -1.95 2.80
N ASP A 145 16.00 -1.73 1.75
CA ASP A 145 16.42 -0.41 1.31
C ASP A 145 17.03 0.41 2.47
N GLU A 146 16.39 1.51 2.84
CA GLU A 146 16.84 2.39 3.91
C GLU A 146 16.21 2.04 5.28
N LEU A 147 15.19 1.16 5.29
CA LEU A 147 14.43 0.83 6.49
C LEU A 147 15.06 -0.32 7.28
N ASN A 148 15.16 -0.15 8.59
CA ASN A 148 15.48 -1.24 9.52
C ASN A 148 14.16 -1.77 10.10
N LEU A 149 13.91 -3.04 9.95
CA LEU A 149 12.61 -3.62 10.20
C LEU A 149 12.68 -4.73 11.26
N TYR A 150 11.74 -4.71 12.20
CA TYR A 150 11.45 -5.87 13.03
C TYR A 150 10.61 -6.85 12.23
N VAL A 151 10.97 -8.12 12.23
CA VAL A 151 10.22 -9.18 11.55
C VAL A 151 9.48 -10.02 12.57
N PHE A 152 8.18 -10.17 12.38
CA PHE A 152 7.33 -11.02 13.20
C PHE A 152 6.65 -12.09 12.34
N GLU A 153 6.61 -13.30 12.84
CA GLU A 153 5.70 -14.33 12.37
C GLU A 153 4.36 -14.18 13.09
N VAL A 154 3.29 -14.18 12.31
CA VAL A 154 1.92 -14.00 12.77
C VAL A 154 1.14 -15.27 12.45
N THR A 155 0.58 -15.89 13.48
CA THR A 155 -0.23 -17.11 13.33
C THR A 155 -1.49 -17.00 14.16
N PRO A 156 -2.64 -17.47 13.66
CA PRO A 156 -3.85 -17.58 14.48
C PRO A 156 -3.63 -18.55 15.63
N LYS A 157 -4.11 -18.20 16.83
CA LYS A 157 -4.13 -19.09 18.00
C LYS A 157 -5.04 -20.29 17.78
N VAL A 158 -6.16 -20.06 17.08
CA VAL A 158 -7.12 -21.10 16.69
C VAL A 158 -7.48 -20.88 15.22
N ILE A 159 -7.30 -21.91 14.41
CA ILE A 159 -7.70 -21.85 13.00
C ILE A 159 -9.23 -22.04 12.92
N PRO A 160 -9.99 -21.12 12.27
CA PRO A 160 -11.42 -21.23 12.11
C PRO A 160 -11.84 -22.53 11.43
N ASN A 161 -12.96 -23.10 11.83
CA ASN A 161 -13.47 -24.31 11.20
C ASN A 161 -14.23 -23.95 9.90
N PRO A 162 -13.73 -24.36 8.72
CA PRO A 162 -14.31 -23.97 7.42
C PRO A 162 -15.72 -24.51 7.19
N LYS A 163 -16.18 -25.51 7.98
CA LYS A 163 -17.55 -26.00 7.94
C LYS A 163 -18.54 -25.13 8.70
N LYS A 164 -18.05 -24.27 9.59
CA LYS A 164 -18.88 -23.42 10.46
C LYS A 164 -18.83 -21.94 10.09
N THR A 165 -17.76 -21.50 9.43
CA THR A 165 -17.56 -20.10 9.07
C THR A 165 -16.78 -19.97 7.77
N GLN A 166 -17.04 -18.90 7.02
CA GLN A 166 -16.27 -18.48 5.84
C GLN A 166 -15.07 -17.59 6.23
N GLU A 167 -14.92 -17.32 7.51
CA GLU A 167 -13.88 -16.45 8.03
C GLU A 167 -12.49 -17.00 7.72
N LYS A 168 -11.62 -16.10 7.30
CA LYS A 168 -10.19 -16.36 7.08
C LYS A 168 -9.39 -15.47 8.03
N LEU A 169 -8.38 -16.06 8.64
CA LEU A 169 -7.40 -15.34 9.44
C LEU A 169 -6.05 -15.31 8.71
N PHE A 170 -5.26 -14.30 8.95
CA PHE A 170 -3.94 -14.16 8.35
C PHE A 170 -2.93 -15.13 8.98
N SER A 171 -2.10 -15.77 8.15
CA SER A 171 -0.93 -16.54 8.59
C SER A 171 0.26 -16.19 7.71
N GLY A 172 1.36 -15.70 8.32
CA GLY A 172 2.52 -15.26 7.56
C GLY A 172 3.49 -14.41 8.37
N ARG A 173 4.16 -13.49 7.71
CA ARG A 173 5.12 -12.55 8.31
C ARG A 173 4.71 -11.12 8.09
N ILE A 174 5.08 -10.27 9.05
CA ILE A 174 4.96 -8.81 8.94
C ILE A 174 6.32 -8.18 9.23
N TRP A 175 6.59 -7.07 8.57
CA TRP A 175 7.77 -6.23 8.75
C TRP A 175 7.32 -4.89 9.31
N VAL A 176 7.86 -4.53 10.44
CA VAL A 176 7.50 -3.34 11.21
C VAL A 176 8.70 -2.40 11.23
N ASP A 177 8.54 -1.17 10.80
CA ASP A 177 9.58 -0.16 10.87
C ASP A 177 10.03 0.09 12.30
N ASP A 178 11.36 0.18 12.52
CA ASP A 178 11.89 0.31 13.88
C ASP A 178 11.83 1.75 14.41
N GLN A 179 11.46 2.73 13.58
CA GLN A 179 11.34 4.13 13.96
C GLN A 179 9.90 4.50 14.38
N ASP A 180 8.94 4.23 13.52
CA ASP A 180 7.55 4.64 13.73
C ASP A 180 6.62 3.50 14.17
N LEU A 181 7.14 2.27 14.18
CA LEU A 181 6.45 1.03 14.58
C LEU A 181 5.15 0.79 13.78
N GLN A 182 5.18 1.11 12.48
CA GLN A 182 4.11 0.80 11.54
C GLN A 182 4.49 -0.41 10.67
N ILE A 183 3.49 -1.18 10.26
CA ILE A 183 3.70 -2.28 9.32
C ILE A 183 3.94 -1.70 7.94
N VAL A 184 5.08 -2.04 7.33
CA VAL A 184 5.48 -1.56 5.98
C VAL A 184 5.38 -2.66 4.93
N LYS A 185 5.42 -3.93 5.36
CA LYS A 185 5.32 -5.07 4.46
C LYS A 185 4.64 -6.24 5.16
N THR A 186 3.89 -7.01 4.40
CA THR A 186 3.33 -8.30 4.86
C THR A 186 3.57 -9.37 3.80
N LYS A 187 3.71 -10.63 4.23
CA LYS A 187 3.77 -11.79 3.35
C LYS A 187 3.06 -12.96 4.01
N GLY A 188 1.98 -13.41 3.43
CA GLY A 188 1.21 -14.49 4.00
C GLY A 188 -0.06 -14.80 3.22
N LYS A 189 -0.89 -15.64 3.79
CA LYS A 189 -2.14 -16.08 3.18
C LYS A 189 -3.26 -16.21 4.19
N GLY A 190 -4.49 -16.33 3.69
CA GLY A 190 -5.66 -16.62 4.50
C GLY A 190 -5.74 -18.10 4.90
N VAL A 191 -6.06 -18.37 6.16
CA VAL A 191 -6.31 -19.72 6.67
C VAL A 191 -7.66 -19.77 7.37
N PRO A 192 -8.36 -20.95 7.34
CA PRO A 192 -7.97 -22.24 6.79
C PRO A 192 -8.06 -22.27 5.26
N GLU A 193 -7.20 -23.05 4.65
CA GLU A 193 -7.42 -23.57 3.31
C GLU A 193 -8.29 -24.84 3.39
N THR A 194 -9.01 -25.14 2.33
CA THR A 194 -9.76 -26.39 2.18
C THR A 194 -9.24 -27.16 0.98
N LYS A 195 -9.72 -28.39 0.79
CA LYS A 195 -9.33 -29.20 -0.36
C LYS A 195 -9.66 -28.53 -1.72
N ASP A 196 -10.72 -27.72 -1.75
CA ASP A 196 -11.26 -27.09 -2.97
C ASP A 196 -11.01 -25.55 -2.99
N ASN A 197 -10.47 -25.00 -1.90
CA ASN A 197 -10.23 -23.55 -1.80
C ASN A 197 -8.82 -23.30 -1.24
N LYS A 198 -7.92 -22.91 -2.12
CA LYS A 198 -6.52 -22.60 -1.84
C LYS A 198 -6.25 -21.13 -2.16
N PHE A 199 -5.32 -20.55 -1.44
CA PHE A 199 -4.92 -19.17 -1.63
C PHE A 199 -3.42 -19.06 -1.85
N PRO A 200 -2.96 -18.21 -2.77
CA PRO A 200 -1.53 -17.94 -2.92
C PRO A 200 -1.02 -17.15 -1.71
N THR A 201 0.27 -17.28 -1.48
CA THR A 201 0.99 -16.41 -0.54
C THR A 201 1.14 -15.03 -1.17
N VAL A 202 0.47 -14.06 -0.58
CA VAL A 202 0.47 -12.66 -1.06
C VAL A 202 1.51 -11.86 -0.31
N GLU A 203 2.32 -11.12 -1.07
CA GLU A 203 3.27 -10.15 -0.56
C GLU A 203 2.72 -8.75 -0.81
N THR A 204 2.53 -7.97 0.26
CA THR A 204 1.98 -6.60 0.17
C THR A 204 3.01 -5.61 0.67
N TYR A 205 3.26 -4.59 -0.13
CA TYR A 205 4.12 -3.45 0.18
C TYR A 205 3.27 -2.24 0.50
N ARG A 206 3.73 -1.46 1.47
CA ARG A 206 3.09 -0.21 1.87
C ARG A 206 4.06 0.94 1.65
N GLU A 207 3.54 2.08 1.28
CA GLU A 207 4.28 3.32 1.13
C GLU A 207 3.69 4.41 2.02
N HIS A 208 4.53 5.36 2.39
CA HIS A 208 4.13 6.47 3.24
C HIS A 208 3.32 7.49 2.44
N ILE A 209 2.04 7.58 2.73
CA ILE A 209 1.13 8.54 2.10
C ILE A 209 0.87 9.70 3.06
N ASP A 210 0.93 10.94 2.54
CA ASP A 210 0.72 12.19 3.28
C ASP A 210 1.63 12.34 4.53
N GLY A 211 2.75 11.62 4.58
CA GLY A 211 3.69 11.69 5.69
C GLY A 211 3.16 11.17 7.03
N ARG A 212 2.08 10.39 7.03
CA ARG A 212 1.41 9.94 8.28
C ARG A 212 1.23 8.43 8.40
N TYR A 213 0.83 7.78 7.31
CA TYR A 213 0.44 6.36 7.33
C TYR A 213 1.08 5.59 6.20
N TRP A 214 1.38 4.34 6.45
CA TRP A 214 1.84 3.39 5.45
C TRP A 214 0.63 2.68 4.83
N PHE A 215 0.22 3.14 3.65
CA PHE A 215 -0.88 2.52 2.89
C PHE A 215 -0.37 1.42 1.96
N PRO A 216 -1.13 0.34 1.75
CA PRO A 216 -0.80 -0.62 0.74
C PRO A 216 -0.81 0.05 -0.64
N THR A 217 0.28 -0.09 -1.39
CA THR A 217 0.40 0.43 -2.76
C THR A 217 0.52 -0.69 -3.78
N PHE A 218 1.07 -1.83 -3.36
CA PHE A 218 1.26 -2.96 -4.24
C PHE A 218 1.13 -4.29 -3.50
N SER A 219 0.35 -5.22 -4.08
CA SER A 219 0.31 -6.62 -3.64
C SER A 219 0.60 -7.54 -4.81
N TYR A 220 1.34 -8.61 -4.54
CA TYR A 220 1.80 -9.56 -5.55
C TYR A 220 1.75 -10.98 -5.03
N ALA A 221 1.36 -11.91 -5.91
CA ALA A 221 1.52 -13.36 -5.72
C ALA A 221 1.83 -14.01 -7.07
N ASP A 222 2.61 -15.07 -7.05
CA ASP A 222 2.91 -15.91 -8.22
C ASP A 222 3.22 -17.32 -7.69
N GLU A 223 2.20 -18.19 -7.67
CA GLU A 223 2.28 -19.50 -7.01
C GLU A 223 1.42 -20.54 -7.71
N GLU A 224 1.91 -21.76 -7.74
CA GLU A 224 1.12 -22.90 -8.18
C GLU A 224 0.31 -23.48 -7.01
N LEU A 225 -1.01 -23.38 -7.10
CA LEU A 225 -1.94 -23.91 -6.11
C LEU A 225 -2.26 -25.37 -6.45
N ILE A 226 -1.89 -26.28 -5.57
CA ILE A 226 -2.09 -27.72 -5.75
C ILE A 226 -3.29 -28.16 -4.91
N PHE A 227 -4.28 -28.75 -5.56
CA PHE A 227 -5.50 -29.24 -4.92
C PHE A 227 -5.42 -30.72 -4.59
N GLU A 228 -6.20 -31.18 -3.62
CA GLU A 228 -6.16 -32.59 -3.17
C GLU A 228 -6.58 -33.60 -4.25
N ASN A 229 -7.35 -33.16 -5.26
CA ASN A 229 -7.74 -33.99 -6.41
C ASN A 229 -6.62 -34.17 -7.45
N GLY A 230 -5.41 -33.64 -7.18
CA GLY A 230 -4.25 -33.69 -8.07
C GLY A 230 -4.25 -32.62 -9.17
N GLY A 231 -5.28 -31.76 -9.24
CA GLY A 231 -5.26 -30.60 -10.11
C GLY A 231 -4.37 -29.48 -9.58
N SER A 232 -3.84 -28.66 -10.47
CA SER A 232 -3.12 -27.45 -10.08
C SER A 232 -3.53 -26.25 -10.94
N ILE A 233 -3.40 -25.07 -10.36
CA ILE A 233 -3.60 -23.79 -11.04
C ILE A 233 -2.43 -22.88 -10.67
N HIS A 234 -1.68 -22.43 -11.65
CA HIS A 234 -0.67 -21.41 -11.45
C HIS A 234 -1.35 -20.04 -11.53
N VAL A 235 -1.41 -19.34 -10.40
CA VAL A 235 -2.04 -18.02 -10.24
C VAL A 235 -0.97 -16.95 -10.10
N ARG A 236 -1.05 -15.92 -10.93
CA ARG A 236 -0.31 -14.68 -10.78
C ARG A 236 -1.28 -13.56 -10.48
N MET A 237 -1.06 -12.88 -9.37
CA MET A 237 -1.90 -11.77 -8.93
C MET A 237 -1.06 -10.50 -8.79
N LYS A 238 -1.60 -9.38 -9.25
CA LYS A 238 -1.07 -8.02 -9.02
C LYS A 238 -2.22 -7.13 -8.60
N VAL A 239 -2.06 -6.45 -7.49
CA VAL A 239 -3.01 -5.42 -7.06
C VAL A 239 -2.24 -4.14 -6.85
N ARG A 240 -2.70 -3.05 -7.45
CA ARG A 240 -2.14 -1.71 -7.27
C ARG A 240 -3.18 -0.81 -6.63
N TYR A 241 -2.71 0.00 -5.71
CA TYR A 241 -3.51 1.02 -5.05
C TYR A 241 -2.85 2.36 -5.32
N SER A 242 -3.61 3.33 -5.80
CA SER A 242 -3.13 4.66 -6.17
C SER A 242 -4.18 5.73 -5.90
N ASP A 243 -3.82 6.98 -6.19
CA ASP A 243 -4.72 8.13 -6.15
C ASP A 243 -5.37 8.32 -4.77
N PHE A 244 -4.60 8.07 -3.70
CA PHE A 244 -5.05 8.28 -2.34
C PHE A 244 -5.37 9.75 -2.10
N THR A 245 -6.61 10.02 -1.75
CA THR A 245 -7.08 11.38 -1.45
C THR A 245 -7.84 11.35 -0.14
N PHE A 246 -7.39 12.17 0.80
CA PHE A 246 -8.08 12.34 2.08
C PHE A 246 -9.43 13.02 1.83
N THR A 247 -10.49 12.40 2.30
CA THR A 247 -11.84 12.94 2.25
C THR A 247 -12.30 13.22 3.67
N GLU A 248 -12.52 14.47 3.96
CA GLU A 248 -13.08 14.91 5.25
C GLU A 248 -14.58 14.55 5.30
N ALA A 249 -14.89 13.24 5.27
CA ALA A 249 -16.24 12.79 5.53
C ALA A 249 -16.50 12.93 7.03
N THR A 250 -17.52 13.68 7.40
CA THR A 250 -18.02 13.72 8.77
C THR A 250 -18.57 12.32 9.07
N LEU A 251 -17.74 11.44 9.60
CA LEU A 251 -18.14 10.12 10.04
C LEU A 251 -19.14 10.31 11.20
N LYS A 252 -20.42 10.16 10.91
CA LYS A 252 -21.36 9.75 11.95
C LYS A 252 -20.99 8.33 12.29
N VAL A 253 -20.13 8.18 13.31
CA VAL A 253 -19.89 6.88 13.93
C VAL A 253 -21.20 6.52 14.63
N VAL A 254 -21.98 5.65 14.00
CA VAL A 254 -23.04 4.94 14.69
C VAL A 254 -22.35 3.93 15.59
N THR A 255 -22.04 4.35 16.78
CA THR A 255 -21.71 3.45 17.89
C THR A 255 -23.02 2.87 18.37
N GLU A 256 -23.36 1.68 17.91
CA GLU A 256 -24.24 0.79 18.68
C GLU A 256 -23.44 0.30 19.90
N ILE A 257 -23.39 1.11 20.91
CA ILE A 257 -23.37 0.79 22.36
C ILE A 257 -23.39 2.16 23.04
N GLY A 258 -24.38 2.33 23.90
CA GLY A 258 -24.76 3.57 24.53
C GLY A 258 -23.66 4.29 25.29
N GLU A 259 -23.98 5.55 25.46
CA GLU A 259 -23.41 6.57 26.32
C GLU A 259 -22.40 7.52 25.67
N THR A 260 -22.93 8.73 25.56
CA THR A 260 -22.28 10.00 25.24
C THR A 260 -21.14 10.31 26.18
N GLU A 261 -19.94 10.46 25.64
CA GLU A 261 -18.99 11.46 26.10
C GLU A 261 -18.26 12.04 24.89
N GLU A 262 -18.62 13.28 24.58
CA GLU A 262 -17.87 14.12 23.66
C GLU A 262 -16.52 14.46 24.33
N THR A 263 -15.46 13.77 23.92
CA THR A 263 -14.10 14.24 24.16
C THR A 263 -13.56 14.78 22.84
N PRO A 264 -13.33 16.10 22.71
CA PRO A 264 -12.80 16.67 21.49
C PRO A 264 -11.34 16.21 21.33
N ALA A 265 -11.10 15.40 20.29
CA ALA A 265 -9.74 15.15 19.82
C ALA A 265 -9.10 16.49 19.45
N LYS A 266 -8.06 16.85 20.17
CA LYS A 266 -7.29 18.07 20.01
C LYS A 266 -6.75 18.18 18.58
N GLY A 267 -7.40 19.03 17.78
CA GLY A 267 -6.83 19.94 16.81
C GLY A 267 -6.13 19.39 15.57
N VAL A 268 -6.90 18.99 14.54
CA VAL A 268 -6.54 19.42 13.18
C VAL A 268 -7.59 20.48 12.81
N ALA A 269 -7.16 21.73 12.82
CA ALA A 269 -8.03 22.84 12.49
C ALA A 269 -8.61 22.63 11.08
N LYS A 270 -9.95 22.68 10.96
CA LYS A 270 -10.65 22.66 9.66
C LYS A 270 -10.01 23.73 8.76
N PRO A 271 -9.66 23.40 7.50
CA PRO A 271 -9.13 24.40 6.60
C PRO A 271 -10.06 25.61 6.53
N LEU A 272 -9.52 26.81 6.64
CA LEU A 272 -10.29 28.04 6.55
C LEU A 272 -10.82 28.19 5.12
N GLU A 273 -12.12 28.25 4.94
CA GLU A 273 -12.73 28.47 3.63
C GLU A 273 -12.55 29.95 3.23
N VAL A 274 -11.87 30.20 2.10
CA VAL A 274 -11.48 31.54 1.66
C VAL A 274 -12.04 31.92 0.28
N GLY A 275 -12.92 31.08 -0.29
CA GLY A 275 -13.56 31.34 -1.58
C GLY A 275 -12.59 31.27 -2.76
N ALA A 276 -12.67 32.24 -3.69
CA ALA A 276 -11.83 32.26 -4.89
C ALA A 276 -10.37 32.62 -4.55
N LEU A 277 -9.43 31.83 -5.06
CA LEU A 277 -8.00 31.91 -4.76
C LEU A 277 -7.14 32.43 -5.92
N ASN A 278 -7.70 32.63 -7.12
CA ASN A 278 -6.94 33.06 -8.30
C ASN A 278 -6.09 34.32 -8.06
N SER A 279 -6.67 35.32 -7.40
CA SER A 279 -5.98 36.61 -7.12
C SER A 279 -4.98 36.54 -5.96
N LYS A 280 -4.97 35.45 -5.20
CA LYS A 280 -4.10 35.24 -4.04
C LYS A 280 -2.90 34.33 -4.34
N ALA A 281 -2.83 33.76 -5.56
CA ALA A 281 -1.75 32.90 -5.95
C ALA A 281 -0.46 33.71 -6.25
N ILE A 282 0.67 33.30 -5.63
CA ILE A 282 2.01 33.79 -6.01
C ILE A 282 2.38 33.27 -7.40
N SER A 283 1.98 32.01 -7.68
CA SER A 283 2.21 31.36 -8.96
C SER A 283 0.98 30.54 -9.32
N LEU A 284 0.40 30.82 -10.49
CA LEU A 284 -0.74 30.10 -11.04
C LEU A 284 -0.38 29.62 -12.45
N PRO A 285 0.15 28.42 -12.60
CA PRO A 285 0.48 27.85 -13.92
C PRO A 285 -0.76 27.70 -14.80
N LYS A 286 -0.59 28.00 -16.09
CA LYS A 286 -1.67 27.76 -17.07
C LYS A 286 -1.78 26.26 -17.35
N PRO A 287 -3.00 25.71 -17.47
CA PRO A 287 -3.18 24.32 -17.81
C PRO A 287 -2.75 24.07 -19.27
N VAL A 288 -2.18 22.88 -19.50
CA VAL A 288 -1.89 22.43 -20.86
C VAL A 288 -3.19 21.93 -21.50
N TYR A 289 -3.54 22.49 -22.65
CA TYR A 289 -4.75 22.10 -23.36
C TYR A 289 -4.63 20.67 -23.91
N PRO A 290 -5.46 19.69 -23.46
CA PRO A 290 -5.36 18.29 -23.88
C PRO A 290 -5.65 18.12 -25.38
N GLU A 291 -4.90 17.23 -26.04
CA GLU A 291 -5.11 16.99 -27.48
C GLU A 291 -6.49 16.42 -27.81
N GLU A 292 -7.04 15.59 -26.95
CA GLU A 292 -8.40 15.05 -27.10
C GLU A 292 -9.45 16.16 -27.03
N ALA A 293 -9.31 17.07 -26.09
CA ALA A 293 -10.17 18.24 -25.98
C ALA A 293 -10.06 19.12 -27.22
N ARG A 294 -8.86 19.26 -27.80
CA ARG A 294 -8.61 20.02 -29.02
C ARG A 294 -9.29 19.40 -30.25
N ARG A 295 -9.26 18.07 -30.37
CA ARG A 295 -9.93 17.35 -31.47
C ARG A 295 -11.44 17.57 -31.49
N ILE A 296 -12.07 17.62 -30.33
CA ILE A 296 -13.52 17.83 -30.20
C ILE A 296 -13.88 19.30 -29.97
N ARG A 297 -12.91 20.22 -30.02
CA ARG A 297 -13.06 21.65 -29.76
C ARG A 297 -13.78 21.96 -28.44
N SER A 298 -13.46 21.19 -27.39
CA SER A 298 -14.05 21.37 -26.06
C SER A 298 -13.40 22.57 -25.37
N SER A 299 -14.10 23.66 -25.23
CA SER A 299 -13.66 24.87 -24.52
C SER A 299 -14.60 25.17 -23.36
N GLY A 300 -14.14 25.99 -22.44
CA GLY A 300 -14.97 26.43 -21.32
C GLY A 300 -14.20 26.64 -20.05
N ARG A 301 -14.92 27.03 -19.03
CA ARG A 301 -14.38 27.29 -17.70
C ARG A 301 -14.39 26.04 -16.85
N VAL A 302 -13.28 25.77 -16.17
CA VAL A 302 -13.14 24.68 -15.20
C VAL A 302 -12.87 25.28 -13.83
N THR A 303 -13.68 24.89 -12.84
CA THR A 303 -13.51 25.29 -11.44
C THR A 303 -12.90 24.13 -10.68
N VAL A 304 -11.77 24.38 -10.03
CA VAL A 304 -11.01 23.40 -9.25
C VAL A 304 -11.04 23.81 -7.79
N ARG A 305 -11.54 22.96 -6.92
CA ARG A 305 -11.41 23.12 -5.47
C ARG A 305 -9.99 22.71 -5.07
N VAL A 306 -9.33 23.53 -4.26
CA VAL A 306 -7.96 23.26 -3.77
C VAL A 306 -7.90 23.37 -2.25
N VAL A 307 -7.01 22.57 -1.66
CA VAL A 307 -6.57 22.71 -0.27
C VAL A 307 -5.11 23.12 -0.28
N VAL A 308 -4.79 24.18 0.41
CA VAL A 308 -3.44 24.74 0.54
C VAL A 308 -2.97 24.54 1.98
N ASP A 309 -1.76 24.02 2.15
CA ASP A 309 -1.17 23.80 3.46
C ASP A 309 -0.63 25.09 4.11
N GLU A 310 -0.10 24.97 5.31
CA GLU A 310 0.45 26.07 6.11
C GLU A 310 1.68 26.72 5.48
N THR A 311 2.29 26.07 4.46
CA THR A 311 3.45 26.59 3.72
C THR A 311 3.06 27.29 2.42
N GLY A 312 1.76 27.28 2.05
CA GLY A 312 1.26 27.85 0.80
C GLY A 312 1.32 26.89 -0.40
N LYS A 313 1.57 25.60 -0.18
CA LYS A 313 1.58 24.57 -1.23
C LYS A 313 0.21 23.92 -1.36
N VAL A 314 -0.23 23.69 -2.60
CA VAL A 314 -1.46 22.94 -2.86
C VAL A 314 -1.23 21.46 -2.56
N ILE A 315 -1.98 20.90 -1.60
CA ILE A 315 -1.94 19.50 -1.19
C ILE A 315 -3.10 18.70 -1.76
N SER A 316 -4.17 19.35 -2.25
CA SER A 316 -5.29 18.71 -2.94
C SER A 316 -5.84 19.64 -4.01
N ALA A 317 -6.20 19.10 -5.17
CA ALA A 317 -6.86 19.81 -6.26
C ALA A 317 -7.87 18.87 -6.95
N GLN A 318 -9.13 19.30 -7.03
CA GLN A 318 -10.22 18.53 -7.62
C GLN A 318 -11.12 19.45 -8.44
N ALA A 319 -11.37 19.10 -9.70
CA ALA A 319 -12.32 19.82 -10.54
C ALA A 319 -13.74 19.52 -10.07
N ILE A 320 -14.47 20.58 -9.70
CA ILE A 320 -15.85 20.51 -9.23
C ILE A 320 -16.85 20.93 -10.31
N ASP A 321 -16.38 21.64 -11.35
CA ASP A 321 -17.21 22.09 -12.47
C ASP A 321 -16.38 22.23 -13.75
N GLY A 322 -17.04 22.19 -14.91
CA GLY A 322 -16.44 22.39 -16.23
C GLY A 322 -16.47 21.14 -17.12
N PRO A 323 -16.09 21.29 -18.42
CA PRO A 323 -16.12 20.21 -19.39
C PRO A 323 -15.20 19.05 -19.00
N PRO A 324 -15.70 17.79 -19.00
CA PRO A 324 -14.92 16.63 -18.56
C PRO A 324 -13.52 16.47 -19.18
N PRO A 325 -13.33 16.71 -20.52
CA PRO A 325 -12.02 16.54 -21.15
C PRO A 325 -10.95 17.56 -20.70
N LEU A 326 -11.36 18.63 -19.99
CA LEU A 326 -10.47 19.71 -19.55
C LEU A 326 -10.14 19.63 -18.05
N ARG A 327 -10.88 18.83 -17.29
CA ARG A 327 -10.77 18.78 -15.83
C ARG A 327 -9.40 18.33 -15.34
N GLU A 328 -8.87 17.25 -15.91
CA GLU A 328 -7.56 16.71 -15.52
C GLU A 328 -6.42 17.72 -15.72
N ALA A 329 -6.44 18.43 -16.86
CA ALA A 329 -5.45 19.47 -17.15
C ALA A 329 -5.53 20.65 -16.17
N ALA A 330 -6.76 21.03 -15.78
CA ALA A 330 -6.98 22.09 -14.79
C ALA A 330 -6.50 21.65 -13.39
N GLU A 331 -6.78 20.42 -12.99
CA GLU A 331 -6.28 19.87 -11.72
C GLU A 331 -4.76 19.79 -11.66
N ALA A 332 -4.12 19.33 -12.75
CA ALA A 332 -2.66 19.26 -12.83
C ALA A 332 -2.02 20.66 -12.70
N ALA A 333 -2.59 21.66 -13.34
CA ALA A 333 -2.15 23.05 -13.20
C ALA A 333 -2.37 23.58 -11.76
N ALA A 334 -3.53 23.28 -11.18
CA ALA A 334 -3.87 23.69 -9.81
C ALA A 334 -2.92 23.11 -8.76
N ARG A 335 -2.47 21.84 -8.89
CA ARG A 335 -1.49 21.21 -7.99
C ARG A 335 -0.14 21.91 -8.00
N LEU A 336 0.21 22.59 -9.07
CA LEU A 336 1.47 23.35 -9.21
C LEU A 336 1.36 24.81 -8.74
N ALA A 337 0.15 25.27 -8.40
CA ALA A 337 -0.06 26.63 -7.90
C ALA A 337 0.58 26.80 -6.52
N LYS A 338 1.04 28.02 -6.24
CA LYS A 338 1.66 28.40 -4.96
C LYS A 338 1.00 29.63 -4.39
N PHE A 339 0.85 29.65 -3.08
CA PHE A 339 0.20 30.73 -2.33
C PHE A 339 1.10 31.24 -1.20
N GLU A 340 0.83 32.43 -0.72
CA GLU A 340 1.40 32.87 0.54
C GLU A 340 0.78 32.10 1.71
N PRO A 341 1.58 31.72 2.73
CA PRO A 341 1.05 31.13 3.95
C PRO A 341 -0.04 32.03 4.55
N THR A 342 -1.21 31.46 4.80
CA THR A 342 -2.30 32.21 5.41
C THR A 342 -2.18 32.19 6.92
N ILE A 343 -2.16 33.39 7.52
CA ILE A 343 -2.07 33.55 8.97
C ILE A 343 -3.44 33.93 9.51
N LYS A 344 -3.91 33.19 10.51
CA LYS A 344 -5.11 33.51 11.31
C LYS A 344 -4.74 33.46 12.78
N ASP A 345 -5.04 34.52 13.52
CA ASP A 345 -4.74 34.64 14.94
C ASP A 345 -3.25 34.39 15.30
N GLY A 346 -2.35 34.80 14.39
CA GLY A 346 -0.89 34.66 14.56
C GLY A 346 -0.33 33.28 14.22
N ILE A 347 -1.15 32.35 13.76
CA ILE A 347 -0.76 30.96 13.42
C ILE A 347 -1.03 30.72 11.93
N THR A 348 -0.09 30.05 11.23
CA THR A 348 -0.30 29.60 9.86
C THR A 348 -1.35 28.49 9.83
N VAL A 349 -2.34 28.63 8.95
CA VAL A 349 -3.49 27.71 8.86
C VAL A 349 -3.66 27.18 7.45
N LYS A 350 -4.18 25.93 7.36
CA LYS A 350 -4.65 25.38 6.08
C LYS A 350 -5.85 26.15 5.59
N ILE A 351 -5.91 26.38 4.28
CA ILE A 351 -7.06 27.01 3.64
C ILE A 351 -7.65 26.12 2.55
N THR A 352 -8.93 26.26 2.31
CA THR A 352 -9.61 25.68 1.13
C THR A 352 -10.28 26.77 0.33
N GLY A 353 -10.28 26.62 -0.99
CA GLY A 353 -10.92 27.57 -1.89
C GLY A 353 -10.98 27.04 -3.31
N THR A 354 -11.30 27.91 -4.25
CA THR A 354 -11.46 27.53 -5.65
C THR A 354 -10.49 28.26 -6.56
N LEU A 355 -9.95 27.55 -7.54
CA LEU A 355 -9.24 28.10 -8.71
C LEU A 355 -10.09 27.92 -9.96
N THR A 356 -10.04 28.89 -10.83
CA THR A 356 -10.78 28.87 -12.10
C THR A 356 -9.80 29.00 -13.25
N TYR A 357 -9.95 28.12 -14.24
CA TYR A 357 -9.19 28.11 -15.48
C TYR A 357 -10.12 28.21 -16.68
N ASP A 358 -9.74 29.03 -17.66
CA ASP A 358 -10.46 29.17 -18.94
C ASP A 358 -9.62 28.48 -20.04
N PHE A 359 -10.26 27.62 -20.84
CA PHE A 359 -9.69 26.87 -21.96
C PHE A 359 -10.31 27.29 -23.29
#